data_6f7557b07f193fe204d879ba5af36ada
#
_entry.id   6f7557b07f193fe204d879ba5af36ada
#
_cell.length_a   1.000
_cell.length_b   1.000
_cell.length_c   1.000
_cell.angle_alpha   90.00
_cell.angle_beta   90.00
_cell.angle_gamma   90.00
#
_symmetry.space_group_name_H-M   'P 1'
#
loop_
_entity.id
_entity.type
_entity.pdbx_description
1 polymer ?
#
loop_
_entity_poly.entity_id
_entity_poly.type
_entity_poly.pdbx_seq_one_letter_code
_entity_poly.pdbx_strand_id
1 'polypeptide(L)'
;MNNKATSVYIYWNMIRSKPYGFVWEIALFMVISYGFHLLYRAYSSTINASGIMISLNDIFIQTAFNQVQWIYKSILKLSFTVEPHNVIRFVNQEAIAINTGCSGTKQFLQVLVLFILYPGPWVKKFWFIPTALFAIHVVNVLRISMLGFWRAESWPYWQWFHDWPMRVIFYLVIFGFWYWWNEKLSRPVPDTKPVITLD
;
A
#
# COMPACT_ATOMS: atom_id res chain seq x y z
N MET A 1 -0.17 -25.29 15.45
CA MET A 1 0.33 -23.89 15.27
C MET A 1 1.82 -23.88 15.56
N ASN A 2 2.60 -23.27 14.69
CA ASN A 2 4.07 -23.42 14.66
C ASN A 2 4.73 -22.77 15.87
N ASN A 3 5.39 -23.53 16.75
CA ASN A 3 6.02 -23.08 17.99
C ASN A 3 7.02 -21.90 17.80
N LYS A 4 7.67 -21.85 16.62
CA LYS A 4 8.64 -20.80 16.30
C LYS A 4 8.01 -19.41 16.08
N ALA A 5 6.85 -19.32 15.44
CA ALA A 5 6.18 -18.03 15.20
C ALA A 5 5.65 -17.42 16.52
N THR A 6 5.20 -18.28 17.45
CA THR A 6 4.78 -17.87 18.79
C THR A 6 5.98 -17.35 19.59
N SER A 7 7.14 -18.01 19.50
CA SER A 7 8.36 -17.60 20.18
C SER A 7 8.87 -16.23 19.71
N VAL A 8 8.90 -15.97 18.41
CA VAL A 8 9.29 -14.66 17.85
C VAL A 8 8.37 -13.54 18.32
N TYR A 9 7.06 -13.81 18.36
CA TYR A 9 6.08 -12.82 18.82
C TYR A 9 6.22 -12.50 20.33
N ILE A 10 6.49 -13.51 21.17
CA ILE A 10 6.75 -13.31 22.61
C ILE A 10 8.00 -12.46 22.80
N TYR A 11 9.09 -12.81 22.10
CA TYR A 11 10.36 -12.05 22.21
C TYR A 11 10.20 -10.60 21.74
N TRP A 12 9.43 -10.38 20.68
CA TRP A 12 9.10 -9.04 20.20
C TRP A 12 8.35 -8.21 21.24
N ASN A 13 7.36 -8.81 21.91
CA ASN A 13 6.61 -8.13 22.97
C ASN A 13 7.48 -7.75 24.19
N MET A 14 8.50 -8.57 24.51
CA MET A 14 9.47 -8.22 25.55
C MET A 14 10.36 -7.02 25.16
N ILE A 15 10.75 -6.91 23.88
CA ILE A 15 11.51 -5.74 23.40
C ILE A 15 10.65 -4.49 23.43
N ARG A 16 9.41 -4.59 22.99
CA ARG A 16 8.44 -3.49 22.94
C ARG A 16 8.09 -2.91 24.30
N SER A 17 8.05 -3.73 25.34
CA SER A 17 7.71 -3.30 26.70
C SER A 17 8.79 -2.43 27.36
N LYS A 18 9.98 -2.35 26.76
CA LYS A 18 11.07 -1.51 27.26
C LYS A 18 10.84 -0.03 26.90
N PRO A 19 11.45 0.93 27.63
CA PRO A 19 11.27 2.37 27.39
C PRO A 19 11.53 2.81 25.94
N TYR A 20 12.42 2.12 25.24
CA TYR A 20 12.78 2.40 23.83
C TYR A 20 12.06 1.48 22.84
N GLY A 21 11.00 0.79 23.24
CA GLY A 21 10.27 -0.16 22.39
C GLY A 21 9.81 0.45 21.08
N PHE A 22 9.29 1.67 21.10
CA PHE A 22 8.83 2.38 19.92
C PHE A 22 9.95 2.65 18.89
N VAL A 23 11.17 2.90 19.34
CA VAL A 23 12.32 3.07 18.46
C VAL A 23 12.60 1.78 17.67
N TRP A 24 12.53 0.63 18.33
CA TRP A 24 12.70 -0.67 17.69
C TRP A 24 11.57 -0.99 16.70
N GLU A 25 10.35 -0.57 17.02
CA GLU A 25 9.20 -0.71 16.14
C GLU A 25 9.40 0.07 14.81
N ILE A 26 9.82 1.33 14.92
CA ILE A 26 10.15 2.17 13.75
C ILE A 26 11.35 1.58 13.00
N ALA A 27 12.41 1.18 13.70
CA ALA A 27 13.59 0.60 13.08
C ALA A 27 13.23 -0.64 12.25
N LEU A 28 12.42 -1.54 12.80
CA LEU A 28 11.97 -2.74 12.07
C LEU A 28 11.10 -2.38 10.85
N PHE A 29 10.18 -1.44 11.00
CA PHE A 29 9.38 -0.93 9.88
C PHE A 29 10.27 -0.38 8.76
N MET A 30 11.26 0.44 9.12
CA MET A 30 12.19 1.03 8.16
C MET A 30 13.07 -0.04 7.48
N VAL A 31 13.58 -1.01 8.24
CA VAL A 31 14.39 -2.11 7.69
C VAL A 31 13.59 -2.94 6.69
N ILE A 32 12.35 -3.31 7.02
CA ILE A 32 11.51 -4.10 6.11
C ILE A 32 11.14 -3.26 4.87
N SER A 33 10.68 -2.02 5.05
CA SER A 33 10.22 -1.17 3.96
C SER A 33 11.36 -0.75 3.03
N TYR A 34 12.49 -0.35 3.58
CA TYR A 34 13.66 0.05 2.80
C TYR A 34 14.36 -1.16 2.18
N GLY A 35 14.48 -2.26 2.93
CA GLY A 35 15.01 -3.52 2.41
C GLY A 35 14.20 -4.04 1.23
N PHE A 36 12.86 -4.00 1.32
CA PHE A 36 11.99 -4.30 0.18
C PHE A 36 12.28 -3.38 -1.01
N HIS A 37 12.43 -2.08 -0.77
CA HIS A 37 12.69 -1.12 -1.85
C HIS A 37 14.01 -1.43 -2.58
N LEU A 38 15.07 -1.74 -1.83
CA LEU A 38 16.37 -2.10 -2.41
C LEU A 38 16.30 -3.42 -3.20
N LEU A 39 15.68 -4.44 -2.64
CA LEU A 39 15.50 -5.74 -3.29
C LEU A 39 14.64 -5.61 -4.56
N TYR A 40 13.52 -4.91 -4.46
CA TYR A 40 12.67 -4.68 -5.63
C TYR A 40 13.41 -3.91 -6.73
N ARG A 41 14.22 -2.90 -6.38
CA ARG A 41 15.03 -2.15 -7.35
C ARG A 41 16.08 -3.04 -8.01
N ALA A 42 16.75 -3.89 -7.24
CA ALA A 42 17.80 -4.79 -7.75
C ALA A 42 17.26 -5.87 -8.69
N TYR A 43 16.07 -6.41 -8.38
CA TYR A 43 15.47 -7.54 -9.11
C TYR A 43 14.22 -7.15 -9.92
N SER A 44 13.95 -5.86 -10.13
CA SER A 44 12.74 -5.38 -10.81
C SER A 44 12.58 -5.92 -12.22
N SER A 45 13.66 -6.07 -12.98
CA SER A 45 13.61 -6.66 -14.33
C SER A 45 13.14 -8.11 -14.31
N THR A 46 13.75 -8.92 -13.43
CA THR A 46 13.39 -10.34 -13.28
C THR A 46 11.98 -10.54 -12.72
N ILE A 47 11.62 -9.74 -11.72
CA ILE A 47 10.28 -9.78 -11.10
C ILE A 47 9.22 -9.44 -12.15
N ASN A 48 9.38 -8.33 -12.87
CA ASN A 48 8.41 -7.86 -13.85
C ASN A 48 8.37 -8.74 -15.13
N ALA A 49 9.41 -9.50 -15.42
CA ALA A 49 9.44 -10.46 -16.52
C ALA A 49 8.76 -11.80 -16.18
N SER A 50 8.45 -12.06 -14.91
CA SER A 50 7.76 -13.30 -14.54
C SER A 50 6.31 -13.29 -15.03
N GLY A 51 5.83 -14.43 -15.57
CA GLY A 51 4.46 -14.54 -16.10
C GLY A 51 3.39 -14.18 -15.08
N ILE A 52 3.59 -14.55 -13.81
CA ILE A 52 2.67 -14.20 -12.71
C ILE A 52 2.59 -12.67 -12.54
N MET A 53 3.74 -11.99 -12.57
CA MET A 53 3.76 -10.53 -12.37
C MET A 53 3.18 -9.78 -13.57
N ILE A 54 3.40 -10.28 -14.79
CA ILE A 54 2.77 -9.74 -16.00
C ILE A 54 1.24 -9.82 -15.84
N SER A 55 0.70 -11.01 -15.53
CA SER A 55 -0.75 -11.20 -15.36
C SER A 55 -1.33 -10.34 -14.22
N LEU A 56 -0.63 -10.23 -13.09
CA LEU A 56 -1.05 -9.35 -12.00
C LEU A 56 -1.05 -7.88 -12.40
N ASN A 57 0.00 -7.41 -13.07
CA ASN A 57 0.06 -6.04 -13.57
C ASN A 57 -1.11 -5.75 -14.53
N ASP A 58 -1.41 -6.66 -15.46
CA ASP A 58 -2.50 -6.51 -16.41
C ASP A 58 -3.86 -6.41 -15.70
N ILE A 59 -4.11 -7.27 -14.71
CA ILE A 59 -5.33 -7.22 -13.90
C ILE A 59 -5.45 -5.87 -13.18
N PHE A 60 -4.38 -5.41 -12.52
CA PHE A 60 -4.40 -4.14 -11.79
C PHE A 60 -4.54 -2.93 -12.72
N ILE A 61 -3.87 -2.94 -13.86
CA ILE A 61 -3.97 -1.89 -14.88
C ILE A 61 -5.41 -1.81 -15.41
N GLN A 62 -5.98 -2.93 -15.84
CA GLN A 62 -7.35 -2.97 -16.40
C GLN A 62 -8.39 -2.56 -15.35
N THR A 63 -8.25 -3.05 -14.11
CA THR A 63 -9.15 -2.69 -13.03
C THR A 63 -9.08 -1.19 -12.73
N ALA A 64 -7.88 -0.63 -12.58
CA ALA A 64 -7.70 0.79 -12.33
C ALA A 64 -8.21 1.63 -13.51
N PHE A 65 -7.93 1.22 -14.75
CA PHE A 65 -8.38 1.89 -15.97
C PHE A 65 -9.90 1.99 -16.05
N ASN A 66 -10.60 0.88 -15.82
CA ASN A 66 -12.06 0.86 -15.82
C ASN A 66 -12.67 1.74 -14.72
N GLN A 67 -12.10 1.69 -13.53
CA GLN A 67 -12.55 2.50 -12.40
C GLN A 67 -12.30 3.99 -12.63
N VAL A 68 -11.14 4.36 -13.16
CA VAL A 68 -10.81 5.76 -13.50
C VAL A 68 -11.75 6.29 -14.60
N GLN A 69 -12.02 5.52 -15.64
CA GLN A 69 -13.00 5.89 -16.66
C GLN A 69 -14.39 6.13 -16.06
N TRP A 70 -14.80 5.23 -15.16
CA TRP A 70 -16.09 5.40 -14.47
C TRP A 70 -16.13 6.69 -13.64
N ILE A 71 -15.05 7.00 -12.90
CA ILE A 71 -14.93 8.25 -12.13
C ILE A 71 -15.02 9.47 -13.05
N TYR A 72 -14.30 9.46 -14.18
CA TYR A 72 -14.33 10.59 -15.12
C TYR A 72 -15.70 10.78 -15.74
N LYS A 73 -16.34 9.70 -16.15
CA LYS A 73 -17.66 9.76 -16.78
C LYS A 73 -18.77 10.11 -15.79
N SER A 74 -18.81 9.45 -14.63
CA SER A 74 -19.95 9.49 -13.71
C SER A 74 -19.84 10.57 -12.65
N ILE A 75 -18.64 10.83 -12.12
CA ILE A 75 -18.40 11.76 -11.02
C ILE A 75 -17.95 13.11 -11.57
N LEU A 76 -16.86 13.12 -12.34
CA LEU A 76 -16.25 14.36 -12.81
C LEU A 76 -16.86 14.90 -14.11
N LYS A 77 -17.67 14.09 -14.80
CA LYS A 77 -18.36 14.44 -16.06
C LYS A 77 -17.42 14.99 -17.12
N LEU A 78 -16.19 14.45 -17.18
CA LEU A 78 -15.19 14.85 -18.16
C LEU A 78 -15.50 14.22 -19.53
N SER A 79 -15.25 14.99 -20.59
CA SER A 79 -15.28 14.47 -21.97
C SER A 79 -13.89 13.96 -22.34
N PHE A 80 -13.81 12.69 -22.75
CA PHE A 80 -12.56 12.04 -23.13
C PHE A 80 -12.81 10.95 -24.18
N THR A 81 -11.77 10.56 -24.88
CA THR A 81 -11.72 9.39 -25.77
C THR A 81 -10.76 8.35 -25.21
N VAL A 82 -11.06 7.09 -25.49
CA VAL A 82 -10.21 5.97 -25.10
C VAL A 82 -9.41 5.53 -26.31
N GLU A 83 -8.09 5.44 -26.15
CA GLU A 83 -7.16 4.97 -27.17
C GLU A 83 -6.52 3.63 -26.76
N PRO A 84 -5.91 2.89 -27.71
CA PRO A 84 -5.18 1.66 -27.42
C PRO A 84 -4.13 1.83 -26.31
N HIS A 85 -3.77 0.71 -25.65
CA HIS A 85 -2.78 0.67 -24.59
C HIS A 85 -3.17 1.45 -23.30
N ASN A 86 -4.47 1.47 -22.97
CA ASN A 86 -5.02 2.08 -21.76
C ASN A 86 -4.71 3.60 -21.64
N VAL A 87 -4.85 4.29 -22.76
CA VAL A 87 -4.69 5.75 -22.86
C VAL A 87 -6.05 6.43 -22.84
N ILE A 88 -6.17 7.45 -22.01
CA ILE A 88 -7.32 8.36 -21.94
C ILE A 88 -6.86 9.71 -22.47
N ARG A 89 -7.48 10.18 -23.56
CA ARG A 89 -7.20 11.49 -24.17
C ARG A 89 -8.35 12.45 -23.88
N PHE A 90 -8.01 13.61 -23.35
CA PHE A 90 -8.96 14.67 -23.05
C PHE A 90 -9.17 15.62 -24.24
N VAL A 91 -10.20 16.48 -24.14
CA VAL A 91 -10.57 17.43 -25.20
C VAL A 91 -9.45 18.42 -25.51
N ASN A 92 -8.64 18.78 -24.53
CA ASN A 92 -7.47 19.65 -24.67
C ASN A 92 -6.26 18.98 -25.36
N GLN A 93 -6.42 17.78 -25.93
CA GLN A 93 -5.39 16.94 -26.55
C GLN A 93 -4.36 16.35 -25.56
N GLU A 94 -4.46 16.69 -24.28
CA GLU A 94 -3.65 16.06 -23.26
C GLU A 94 -4.11 14.61 -22.99
N ALA A 95 -3.18 13.75 -22.60
CA ALA A 95 -3.47 12.35 -22.39
C ALA A 95 -2.79 11.80 -21.13
N ILE A 96 -3.39 10.77 -20.56
CA ILE A 96 -2.77 9.93 -19.54
C ILE A 96 -2.75 8.47 -20.01
N ALA A 97 -1.63 7.78 -19.81
CA ALA A 97 -1.48 6.36 -20.03
C ALA A 97 -1.40 5.62 -18.69
N ILE A 98 -2.28 4.66 -18.47
CA ILE A 98 -2.25 3.82 -17.26
C ILE A 98 -1.44 2.56 -17.58
N ASN A 99 -0.20 2.57 -17.16
CA ASN A 99 0.78 1.52 -17.42
C ASN A 99 1.25 0.83 -16.12
N THR A 100 2.26 -0.02 -16.20
CA THR A 100 2.83 -0.74 -15.05
C THR A 100 3.32 0.17 -13.94
N GLY A 101 3.79 1.39 -14.25
CA GLY A 101 4.16 2.39 -13.26
C GLY A 101 2.97 2.94 -12.46
N CYS A 102 1.76 2.87 -13.04
CA CYS A 102 0.50 3.30 -12.43
C CYS A 102 -0.28 2.14 -11.79
N SER A 103 0.10 0.88 -12.01
CA SER A 103 -0.62 -0.31 -11.52
C SER A 103 -0.74 -0.37 -10.00
N GLY A 104 0.22 0.23 -9.27
CA GLY A 104 0.31 0.11 -7.81
C GLY A 104 0.85 -1.22 -7.33
N THR A 105 1.21 -2.16 -8.21
CA THR A 105 1.67 -3.51 -7.88
C THR A 105 2.85 -3.50 -6.92
N LYS A 106 3.80 -2.58 -7.10
CA LYS A 106 4.94 -2.42 -6.19
C LYS A 106 4.48 -2.12 -4.75
N GLN A 107 3.51 -1.23 -4.58
CA GLN A 107 2.97 -0.85 -3.27
C GLN A 107 2.18 -2.00 -2.65
N PHE A 108 1.46 -2.77 -3.46
CA PHE A 108 0.80 -4.00 -3.01
C PHE A 108 1.79 -5.01 -2.45
N LEU A 109 2.87 -5.29 -3.20
CA LEU A 109 3.92 -6.20 -2.75
C LEU A 109 4.61 -5.67 -1.50
N GLN A 110 4.87 -4.37 -1.41
CA GLN A 110 5.47 -3.75 -0.24
C GLN A 110 4.60 -3.93 1.01
N VAL A 111 3.31 -3.67 0.91
CA VAL A 111 2.35 -3.85 2.02
C VAL A 111 2.24 -5.32 2.41
N LEU A 112 2.16 -6.21 1.42
CA LEU A 112 2.10 -7.66 1.65
C LEU A 112 3.34 -8.15 2.41
N VAL A 113 4.54 -7.83 1.92
CA VAL A 113 5.81 -8.21 2.54
C VAL A 113 5.95 -7.59 3.93
N LEU A 114 5.62 -6.30 4.08
CA LEU A 114 5.67 -5.62 5.36
C LEU A 114 4.84 -6.37 6.41
N PHE A 115 3.55 -6.63 6.16
CA PHE A 115 2.68 -7.24 7.18
C PHE A 115 2.86 -8.74 7.33
N ILE A 116 3.38 -9.45 6.33
CA ILE A 116 3.79 -10.86 6.49
C ILE A 116 4.98 -10.94 7.45
N LEU A 117 6.00 -10.12 7.24
CA LEU A 117 7.25 -10.16 8.03
C LEU A 117 7.11 -9.45 9.38
N TYR A 118 6.28 -8.41 9.48
CA TYR A 118 6.12 -7.65 10.71
C TYR A 118 5.48 -8.52 11.82
N PRO A 119 6.01 -8.49 13.07
CA PRO A 119 5.50 -9.32 14.15
C PRO A 119 4.03 -9.02 14.51
N GLY A 120 3.28 -10.09 14.84
CA GLY A 120 1.90 -9.99 15.29
C GLY A 120 1.10 -11.27 15.08
N PRO A 121 -0.11 -11.34 15.64
CA PRO A 121 -0.94 -12.54 15.58
C PRO A 121 -1.48 -12.80 14.17
N TRP A 122 -1.25 -14.01 13.66
CA TRP A 122 -1.63 -14.40 12.30
C TRP A 122 -3.13 -14.30 12.03
N VAL A 123 -3.96 -14.59 13.02
CA VAL A 123 -5.41 -14.49 12.90
C VAL A 123 -5.84 -13.06 12.55
N LYS A 124 -5.21 -12.06 13.16
CA LYS A 124 -5.49 -10.65 12.84
C LYS A 124 -4.93 -10.23 11.48
N LYS A 125 -3.80 -10.80 11.04
CA LYS A 125 -3.23 -10.53 9.71
C LYS A 125 -4.16 -10.97 8.58
N PHE A 126 -4.90 -12.04 8.78
CA PHE A 126 -5.77 -12.62 7.75
C PHE A 126 -6.83 -11.63 7.23
N TRP A 127 -7.41 -10.81 8.07
CA TRP A 127 -8.35 -9.78 7.64
C TRP A 127 -7.68 -8.42 7.40
N PHE A 128 -6.61 -8.13 8.14
CA PHE A 128 -5.95 -6.83 8.07
C PHE A 128 -5.20 -6.62 6.75
N ILE A 129 -4.47 -7.64 6.27
CA ILE A 129 -3.73 -7.54 5.01
C ILE A 129 -4.67 -7.25 3.84
N PRO A 130 -5.78 -7.99 3.61
CA PRO A 130 -6.74 -7.64 2.55
C PRO A 130 -7.31 -6.23 2.68
N THR A 131 -7.60 -5.78 3.90
CA THR A 131 -8.09 -4.41 4.15
C THR A 131 -7.05 -3.36 3.76
N ALA A 132 -5.79 -3.55 4.15
CA ALA A 132 -4.70 -2.65 3.78
C ALA A 132 -4.45 -2.63 2.26
N LEU A 133 -4.49 -3.79 1.60
CA LEU A 133 -4.37 -3.89 0.15
C LEU A 133 -5.52 -3.20 -0.58
N PHE A 134 -6.75 -3.39 -0.10
CA PHE A 134 -7.92 -2.68 -0.65
C PHE A 134 -7.78 -1.16 -0.52
N ALA A 135 -7.35 -0.67 0.65
CA ALA A 135 -7.13 0.76 0.85
C ALA A 135 -6.04 1.33 -0.07
N ILE A 136 -4.92 0.60 -0.26
CA ILE A 136 -3.87 0.98 -1.21
C ILE A 136 -4.41 1.04 -2.64
N HIS A 137 -5.29 0.10 -3.02
CA HIS A 137 -5.94 0.13 -4.34
C HIS A 137 -6.81 1.40 -4.49
N VAL A 138 -7.67 1.69 -3.52
CA VAL A 138 -8.50 2.91 -3.53
C VAL A 138 -7.64 4.17 -3.65
N VAL A 139 -6.58 4.28 -2.85
CA VAL A 139 -5.63 5.41 -2.91
C VAL A 139 -4.98 5.51 -4.30
N ASN A 140 -4.62 4.39 -4.92
CA ASN A 140 -4.04 4.38 -6.26
C ASN A 140 -5.03 4.88 -7.32
N VAL A 141 -6.28 4.42 -7.28
CA VAL A 141 -7.33 4.86 -8.22
C VAL A 141 -7.62 6.34 -8.05
N LEU A 142 -7.73 6.83 -6.82
CA LEU A 142 -7.91 8.26 -6.53
C LEU A 142 -6.72 9.08 -7.05
N ARG A 143 -5.50 8.61 -6.82
CA ARG A 143 -4.28 9.24 -7.35
C ARG A 143 -4.33 9.39 -8.87
N ILE A 144 -4.62 8.30 -9.60
CA ILE A 144 -4.68 8.33 -11.06
C ILE A 144 -5.79 9.28 -11.53
N SER A 145 -6.95 9.24 -10.86
CA SER A 145 -8.08 10.10 -11.18
C SER A 145 -7.77 11.58 -10.98
N MET A 146 -7.10 11.93 -9.89
CA MET A 146 -6.67 13.32 -9.63
C MET A 146 -5.64 13.81 -10.66
N LEU A 147 -4.65 12.96 -10.98
CA LEU A 147 -3.63 13.32 -11.96
C LEU A 147 -4.21 13.57 -13.34
N GLY A 148 -5.16 12.74 -13.77
CA GLY A 148 -5.83 12.95 -15.05
C GLY A 148 -6.79 14.13 -15.04
N PHE A 149 -7.47 14.41 -13.92
CA PHE A 149 -8.27 15.62 -13.78
C PHE A 149 -7.42 16.89 -13.98
N TRP A 150 -6.27 16.99 -13.31
CA TRP A 150 -5.37 18.12 -13.51
C TRP A 150 -4.80 18.21 -14.92
N ARG A 151 -4.61 17.07 -15.57
CA ARG A 151 -4.18 17.02 -16.96
C ARG A 151 -5.29 17.53 -17.90
N ALA A 152 -6.54 17.15 -17.63
CA ALA A 152 -7.70 17.63 -18.37
C ALA A 152 -7.90 19.15 -18.24
N GLU A 153 -7.56 19.73 -17.06
CA GLU A 153 -7.61 21.16 -16.79
C GLU A 153 -6.33 21.90 -17.25
N SER A 154 -5.40 21.20 -17.92
CA SER A 154 -4.10 21.77 -18.37
C SER A 154 -3.30 22.44 -17.26
N TRP A 155 -3.38 21.88 -16.03
CA TRP A 155 -2.71 22.47 -14.87
C TRP A 155 -1.18 22.36 -15.01
N PRO A 156 -0.41 23.49 -14.94
CA PRO A 156 1.00 23.51 -15.31
C PRO A 156 1.90 22.74 -14.32
N TYR A 157 1.44 22.57 -13.06
CA TYR A 157 2.23 21.91 -12.01
C TYR A 157 1.91 20.42 -11.84
N TRP A 158 1.14 19.81 -12.75
CA TRP A 158 0.71 18.41 -12.63
C TRP A 158 1.91 17.44 -12.55
N GLN A 159 3.01 17.73 -13.29
CA GLN A 159 4.21 16.90 -13.29
C GLN A 159 4.89 16.88 -11.91
N TRP A 160 5.06 18.05 -11.31
CA TRP A 160 5.62 18.16 -9.96
C TRP A 160 4.77 17.40 -8.93
N PHE A 161 3.45 17.52 -9.05
CA PHE A 161 2.52 16.85 -8.16
C PHE A 161 2.54 15.33 -8.32
N HIS A 162 2.69 14.85 -9.58
CA HIS A 162 2.88 13.44 -9.88
C HIS A 162 4.15 12.87 -9.24
N ASP A 163 5.24 13.61 -9.28
CA ASP A 163 6.55 13.10 -8.90
C ASP A 163 6.78 13.12 -7.38
N TRP A 164 6.29 14.10 -6.66
CA TRP A 164 6.58 14.29 -5.25
C TRP A 164 5.39 14.03 -4.32
N PRO A 165 4.34 14.86 -4.27
CA PRO A 165 3.27 14.71 -3.28
C PRO A 165 2.57 13.36 -3.34
N MET A 166 2.33 12.84 -4.54
CA MET A 166 1.63 11.57 -4.70
C MET A 166 2.42 10.37 -4.17
N ARG A 167 3.74 10.40 -4.23
CA ARG A 167 4.59 9.37 -3.60
C ARG A 167 4.52 9.45 -2.08
N VAL A 168 4.59 10.67 -1.54
CA VAL A 168 4.50 10.89 -0.09
C VAL A 168 3.18 10.36 0.46
N ILE A 169 2.05 10.61 -0.21
CA ILE A 169 0.74 10.11 0.20
C ILE A 169 0.74 8.58 0.35
N PHE A 170 1.31 7.83 -0.59
CA PHE A 170 1.41 6.38 -0.46
C PHE A 170 2.19 5.95 0.78
N TYR A 171 3.34 6.57 1.03
CA TYR A 171 4.13 6.23 2.23
C TYR A 171 3.41 6.61 3.52
N LEU A 172 2.68 7.73 3.54
CA LEU A 172 1.85 8.11 4.69
C LEU A 172 0.72 7.09 4.94
N VAL A 173 0.08 6.58 3.89
CA VAL A 173 -0.96 5.56 4.02
C VAL A 173 -0.37 4.25 4.54
N ILE A 174 0.77 3.80 4.01
CA ILE A 174 1.46 2.58 4.48
C ILE A 174 1.88 2.75 5.95
N PHE A 175 2.44 3.91 6.30
CA PHE A 175 2.81 4.24 7.68
C PHE A 175 1.59 4.28 8.60
N GLY A 176 0.48 4.85 8.17
CA GLY A 176 -0.78 4.89 8.91
C GLY A 176 -1.32 3.48 9.20
N PHE A 177 -1.30 2.59 8.22
CA PHE A 177 -1.66 1.17 8.42
C PHE A 177 -0.69 0.46 9.36
N TRP A 178 0.61 0.71 9.23
CA TRP A 178 1.61 0.16 10.17
C TRP A 178 1.37 0.67 11.60
N TYR A 179 1.12 1.97 11.78
CA TYR A 179 0.83 2.55 13.09
C TYR A 179 -0.45 1.94 13.70
N TRP A 180 -1.52 1.82 12.90
CA TRP A 180 -2.76 1.19 13.34
C TRP A 180 -2.55 -0.28 13.73
N TRP A 181 -1.82 -1.04 12.91
CA TRP A 181 -1.44 -2.41 13.25
C TRP A 181 -0.72 -2.46 14.59
N ASN A 182 0.25 -1.60 14.76
CA ASN A 182 1.13 -1.59 15.92
C ASN A 182 0.37 -1.24 17.19
N GLU A 183 -0.42 -0.17 17.18
CA GLU A 183 -1.14 0.32 18.35
C GLU A 183 -2.35 -0.53 18.75
N LYS A 184 -3.12 -1.02 17.79
CA LYS A 184 -4.43 -1.62 18.08
C LYS A 184 -4.47 -3.14 17.91
N LEU A 185 -3.66 -3.69 17.03
CA LEU A 185 -3.82 -5.08 16.63
C LEU A 185 -2.70 -5.99 17.13
N SER A 186 -1.46 -5.52 17.15
CA SER A 186 -0.32 -6.35 17.49
C SER A 186 -0.01 -6.38 19.00
N ARG A 187 -0.57 -5.46 19.79
CA ARG A 187 -0.39 -5.49 21.24
C ARG A 187 -1.19 -6.63 21.88
N PRO A 188 -0.61 -7.35 22.86
CA PRO A 188 -1.39 -8.29 23.64
C PRO A 188 -2.45 -7.52 24.44
N VAL A 189 -3.65 -8.09 24.52
CA VAL A 189 -4.69 -7.59 25.42
C VAL A 189 -4.14 -7.73 26.86
N PRO A 190 -4.14 -6.68 27.69
CA PRO A 190 -3.78 -6.81 29.09
C PRO A 190 -4.62 -7.92 29.74
N ASP A 191 -3.97 -8.86 30.39
CA ASP A 191 -4.65 -9.92 31.14
C ASP A 191 -5.37 -9.27 32.33
N THR A 192 -6.63 -8.91 32.14
CA THR A 192 -7.52 -8.46 33.24
C THR A 192 -7.99 -9.67 34.04
N LYS A 193 -7.04 -10.43 34.62
CA LYS A 193 -7.41 -11.32 35.70
C LYS A 193 -7.56 -10.44 36.95
N PRO A 194 -8.74 -10.43 37.59
CA PRO A 194 -8.89 -9.80 38.88
C PRO A 194 -7.90 -10.49 39.82
N VAL A 195 -7.04 -9.70 40.47
CA VAL A 195 -6.24 -10.16 41.59
C VAL A 195 -7.28 -10.51 42.67
N ILE A 196 -7.60 -11.79 42.81
CA ILE A 196 -8.35 -12.27 43.98
C ILE A 196 -7.37 -12.17 45.15
N THR A 197 -7.44 -11.07 45.89
CA THR A 197 -6.87 -10.97 47.21
C THR A 197 -7.70 -11.89 48.10
N LEU A 198 -7.14 -13.04 48.42
CA LEU A 198 -7.63 -13.88 49.53
C LEU A 198 -7.17 -13.19 50.79
N ASP A 199 -8.11 -12.52 51.48
CA ASP A 199 -7.98 -12.09 52.86
C ASP A 199 -8.08 -13.29 53.78
#